data_0a8b580e27ed0919f38a60890ba2a440
#
_entry.id   0a8b580e27ed0919f38a60890ba2a440
#
_cell.length_a   1.000
_cell.length_b   1.000
_cell.length_c   1.000
_cell.angle_alpha   90.00
_cell.angle_beta   90.00
_cell.angle_gamma   90.00
#
_symmetry.space_group_name_H-M   'P 1'
#
loop_
_entity.id
_entity.type
_entity.pdbx_description
1 polymer ?
#
loop_
_entity_poly.entity_id
_entity_poly.type
_entity_poly.pdbx_seq_one_letter_code
_entity_poly.pdbx_strand_id
1 'polypeptide(L)'
;MTDTTIPAAILAALDLADPSWRPHLLHGLEAVATANPGYLPALAVDTYLPTENRLFAAFAQPLDQVRYVLVGEGPYPRAESATGVCFMDGAVGELWSDSGLSKPVNRATSLRNFMKMLLVADGQLQLEATGGAAMAPVAAAALANGAIRTLAELQRNLEGEGFLLLNASLVFRSHVKPAVDARAWLPFLQVVLAVLAERPVPPTLVLWGKIAEELRKLPETAKFPQAVAEHPYNLSFIGHQGMQELFGPMKLLRKR
;
A
#
# COMPACT_ATOMS: atom_id res chain seq x y z
N MET A 1 2.27 -22.40 -30.54
CA MET A 1 2.17 -22.15 -29.09
C MET A 1 3.44 -21.45 -28.71
N THR A 2 3.42 -20.15 -28.54
CA THR A 2 4.56 -19.41 -27.99
C THR A 2 4.70 -19.83 -26.52
N ASP A 3 5.81 -20.50 -26.23
CA ASP A 3 6.19 -20.85 -24.84
C ASP A 3 6.33 -19.54 -24.06
N THR A 4 5.32 -19.21 -23.29
CA THR A 4 5.24 -17.93 -22.54
C THR A 4 6.02 -18.12 -21.23
N THR A 5 7.31 -18.27 -21.37
CA THR A 5 8.20 -18.53 -20.21
C THR A 5 8.34 -17.26 -19.38
N ILE A 6 7.88 -17.28 -18.15
CA ILE A 6 8.10 -16.21 -17.18
C ILE A 6 9.61 -16.17 -16.85
N PRO A 7 10.29 -15.03 -16.97
CA PRO A 7 11.74 -14.94 -16.72
C PRO A 7 12.12 -15.34 -15.29
N ALA A 8 13.25 -16.04 -15.16
CA ALA A 8 13.75 -16.52 -13.86
C ALA A 8 13.94 -15.40 -12.83
N ALA A 9 14.37 -14.21 -13.27
CA ALA A 9 14.51 -13.04 -12.38
C ALA A 9 13.16 -12.59 -11.78
N ILE A 10 12.07 -12.69 -12.54
CA ILE A 10 10.73 -12.37 -12.02
C ILE A 10 10.24 -13.48 -11.07
N LEU A 11 10.52 -14.75 -11.40
CA LEU A 11 10.17 -15.88 -10.54
C LEU A 11 10.91 -15.84 -9.19
N ALA A 12 12.18 -15.43 -9.17
CA ALA A 12 12.96 -15.28 -7.96
C ALA A 12 12.37 -14.25 -6.98
N ALA A 13 11.69 -13.22 -7.49
CA ALA A 13 11.04 -12.23 -6.63
C ALA A 13 9.84 -12.80 -5.84
N LEU A 14 9.30 -13.94 -6.23
CA LEU A 14 8.21 -14.64 -5.51
C LEU A 14 8.66 -15.17 -4.13
N ASP A 15 9.95 -15.27 -3.87
CA ASP A 15 10.47 -15.77 -2.61
C ASP A 15 10.18 -14.84 -1.41
N LEU A 16 9.82 -13.58 -1.66
CA LEU A 16 9.35 -12.64 -0.64
C LEU A 16 7.87 -12.78 -0.30
N ALA A 17 7.09 -13.47 -1.13
CA ALA A 17 5.68 -13.71 -0.86
C ALA A 17 5.49 -14.91 0.06
N ASP A 18 4.45 -14.85 0.92
CA ASP A 18 4.03 -16.02 1.67
C ASP A 18 3.65 -17.18 0.71
N PRO A 19 3.99 -18.43 1.03
CA PRO A 19 3.73 -19.57 0.15
C PRO A 19 2.27 -19.75 -0.29
N SER A 20 1.30 -19.29 0.52
CA SER A 20 -0.12 -19.34 0.17
C SER A 20 -0.49 -18.51 -1.06
N TRP A 21 0.30 -17.49 -1.37
CA TRP A 21 0.11 -16.66 -2.56
C TRP A 21 0.71 -17.25 -3.84
N ARG A 22 1.74 -18.11 -3.71
CA ARG A 22 2.56 -18.53 -4.85
C ARG A 22 1.78 -19.00 -6.07
N PRO A 23 0.78 -19.92 -5.97
CA PRO A 23 0.02 -20.38 -7.13
C PRO A 23 -0.77 -19.25 -7.79
N HIS A 24 -1.30 -18.32 -7.01
CA HIS A 24 -2.10 -17.19 -7.51
C HIS A 24 -1.24 -16.12 -8.18
N LEU A 25 -0.06 -15.84 -7.63
CA LEU A 25 0.90 -14.91 -8.24
C LEU A 25 1.45 -15.45 -9.56
N LEU A 26 1.73 -16.77 -9.63
CA LEU A 26 2.10 -17.42 -10.89
C LEU A 26 0.99 -17.29 -11.94
N HIS A 27 -0.26 -17.56 -11.57
CA HIS A 27 -1.40 -17.38 -12.47
C HIS A 27 -1.54 -15.91 -12.91
N GLY A 28 -1.33 -14.95 -12.01
CA GLY A 28 -1.30 -13.52 -12.36
C GLY A 28 -0.20 -13.15 -13.35
N LEU A 29 1.00 -13.71 -13.19
CA LEU A 29 2.11 -13.53 -14.14
C LEU A 29 1.81 -14.17 -15.51
N GLU A 30 1.18 -15.34 -15.54
CA GLU A 30 0.71 -15.99 -16.78
C GLU A 30 -0.34 -15.13 -17.50
N ALA A 31 -1.25 -14.48 -16.73
CA ALA A 31 -2.22 -13.56 -17.29
C ALA A 31 -1.56 -12.33 -17.95
N VAL A 32 -0.52 -11.76 -17.31
CA VAL A 32 0.29 -10.68 -17.89
C VAL A 32 0.98 -11.16 -19.18
N ALA A 33 1.62 -12.32 -19.13
CA ALA A 33 2.35 -12.89 -20.27
C ALA A 33 1.41 -13.23 -21.43
N THR A 34 0.20 -13.67 -21.14
CA THR A 34 -0.84 -13.93 -22.15
C THR A 34 -1.33 -12.64 -22.80
N ALA A 35 -1.60 -11.61 -21.99
CA ALA A 35 -2.07 -10.31 -22.50
C ALA A 35 -0.97 -9.55 -23.28
N ASN A 36 0.28 -9.69 -22.87
CA ASN A 36 1.44 -9.07 -23.52
C ASN A 36 2.69 -9.96 -23.40
N PRO A 37 2.91 -10.90 -24.34
CA PRO A 37 4.02 -11.87 -24.27
C PRO A 37 5.43 -11.27 -24.19
N GLY A 38 5.62 -10.05 -24.70
CA GLY A 38 6.91 -9.36 -24.67
C GLY A 38 7.18 -8.57 -23.38
N TYR A 39 6.19 -8.34 -22.53
CA TYR A 39 6.32 -7.43 -21.40
C TYR A 39 7.25 -7.95 -20.30
N LEU A 40 7.00 -9.14 -19.77
CA LEU A 40 7.82 -9.71 -18.70
C LEU A 40 9.28 -9.98 -19.13
N PRO A 41 9.55 -10.52 -20.35
CA PRO A 41 10.91 -10.63 -20.86
C PRO A 41 11.64 -9.28 -20.97
N ALA A 42 10.98 -8.25 -21.46
CA ALA A 42 11.54 -6.91 -21.54
C ALA A 42 11.79 -6.31 -20.14
N LEU A 43 10.86 -6.48 -19.21
CA LEU A 43 11.00 -6.02 -17.84
C LEU A 43 12.17 -6.68 -17.11
N ALA A 44 12.40 -7.97 -17.33
CA ALA A 44 13.47 -8.73 -16.66
C ALA A 44 14.90 -8.24 -16.98
N VAL A 45 15.07 -7.54 -18.10
CA VAL A 45 16.36 -6.96 -18.52
C VAL A 45 16.38 -5.44 -18.40
N ASP A 46 15.31 -4.84 -17.91
CA ASP A 46 15.17 -3.39 -17.75
C ASP A 46 15.51 -2.95 -16.29
N THR A 47 15.67 -1.64 -16.12
CA THR A 47 15.82 -1.02 -14.79
C THR A 47 14.48 -0.54 -14.31
N TYR A 48 14.03 -1.08 -13.18
CA TYR A 48 12.75 -0.71 -12.56
C TYR A 48 12.84 -0.64 -11.04
N LEU A 49 11.86 -0.02 -10.42
CA LEU A 49 11.63 -0.01 -8.99
C LEU A 49 10.39 -0.83 -8.65
N PRO A 50 10.34 -1.51 -7.50
CA PRO A 50 11.36 -1.58 -6.46
C PRO A 50 12.55 -2.45 -6.86
N THR A 51 13.74 -2.13 -6.30
CA THR A 51 14.96 -2.95 -6.42
C THR A 51 14.95 -4.13 -5.44
N GLU A 52 16.04 -4.93 -5.43
CA GLU A 52 16.28 -5.99 -4.41
C GLU A 52 15.20 -7.09 -4.41
N ASN A 53 14.70 -7.45 -5.58
CA ASN A 53 13.65 -8.47 -5.75
C ASN A 53 12.33 -8.19 -4.99
N ARG A 54 12.07 -6.93 -4.59
CA ARG A 54 10.90 -6.54 -3.78
C ARG A 54 9.60 -6.43 -4.58
N LEU A 55 9.54 -6.97 -5.79
CA LEU A 55 8.37 -6.91 -6.67
C LEU A 55 7.07 -7.43 -6.01
N PHE A 56 7.18 -8.48 -5.19
CA PHE A 56 6.05 -9.09 -4.48
C PHE A 56 6.11 -8.89 -2.96
N ALA A 57 6.84 -7.91 -2.47
CA ALA A 57 6.98 -7.64 -1.03
C ALA A 57 5.64 -7.41 -0.30
N ALA A 58 4.64 -6.86 -0.99
CA ALA A 58 3.30 -6.67 -0.43
C ALA A 58 2.60 -7.98 -0.03
N PHE A 59 3.00 -9.11 -0.58
CA PHE A 59 2.39 -10.42 -0.37
C PHE A 59 3.10 -11.25 0.72
N ALA A 60 3.83 -10.61 1.62
CA ALA A 60 4.57 -11.30 2.68
C ALA A 60 3.69 -11.94 3.77
N GLN A 61 2.44 -11.52 3.92
CA GLN A 61 1.50 -12.12 4.88
C GLN A 61 0.68 -13.24 4.22
N PRO A 62 0.19 -14.25 4.99
CA PRO A 62 -0.68 -15.29 4.47
C PRO A 62 -1.97 -14.75 3.84
N LEU A 63 -2.41 -15.39 2.73
CA LEU A 63 -3.62 -15.01 2.00
C LEU A 63 -4.87 -15.01 2.89
N ASP A 64 -4.99 -15.98 3.77
CA ASP A 64 -6.15 -16.13 4.66
C ASP A 64 -6.23 -15.06 5.76
N GLN A 65 -5.11 -14.38 6.06
CA GLN A 65 -5.07 -13.30 7.02
C GLN A 65 -5.46 -11.93 6.44
N VAL A 66 -5.60 -11.81 5.12
CA VAL A 66 -5.99 -10.54 4.48
C VAL A 66 -7.44 -10.19 4.84
N ARG A 67 -7.64 -9.07 5.51
CA ARG A 67 -8.95 -8.51 5.88
C ARG A 67 -9.23 -7.18 5.20
N TYR A 68 -8.18 -6.48 4.79
CA TYR A 68 -8.25 -5.19 4.11
C TYR A 68 -7.27 -5.17 2.93
N VAL A 69 -7.62 -4.48 1.86
CA VAL A 69 -6.72 -4.23 0.73
C VAL A 69 -6.66 -2.74 0.49
N LEU A 70 -5.54 -2.12 0.79
CA LEU A 70 -5.25 -0.75 0.39
C LEU A 70 -4.53 -0.78 -0.94
N VAL A 71 -5.10 -0.12 -1.95
CA VAL A 71 -4.53 -0.10 -3.29
C VAL A 71 -4.01 1.30 -3.64
N GLY A 72 -2.72 1.38 -4.00
CA GLY A 72 -2.09 2.57 -4.58
C GLY A 72 -1.86 2.44 -6.07
N GLU A 73 -1.44 3.52 -6.71
CA GLU A 73 -1.21 3.54 -8.16
C GLU A 73 0.03 2.73 -8.57
N GLY A 74 1.14 2.89 -7.84
CA GLY A 74 2.41 2.24 -8.14
C GLY A 74 3.53 2.65 -7.19
N PRO A 75 4.74 2.08 -7.36
CA PRO A 75 5.89 2.41 -6.51
C PRO A 75 6.32 3.87 -6.61
N TYR A 76 6.91 4.37 -5.53
CA TYR A 76 7.55 5.69 -5.53
C TYR A 76 8.68 5.76 -6.57
N PRO A 77 8.93 6.95 -7.17
CA PRO A 77 9.91 7.11 -8.26
C PRO A 77 11.38 7.22 -7.81
N ARG A 78 11.69 6.78 -6.59
CA ARG A 78 13.05 6.79 -6.01
C ARG A 78 13.34 5.45 -5.36
N ALA A 79 14.57 4.96 -5.53
CA ALA A 79 14.97 3.64 -5.06
C ALA A 79 14.84 3.49 -3.53
N GLU A 80 15.23 4.51 -2.78
CA GLU A 80 15.12 4.55 -1.32
C GLU A 80 13.66 4.58 -0.81
N SER A 81 12.73 5.06 -1.65
CA SER A 81 11.31 5.17 -1.31
C SER A 81 10.50 3.96 -1.74
N ALA A 82 10.90 3.28 -2.83
CA ALA A 82 10.18 2.18 -3.43
C ALA A 82 10.41 0.86 -2.69
N THR A 83 9.56 0.53 -1.76
CA THR A 83 9.66 -0.69 -0.92
C THR A 83 8.99 -1.92 -1.54
N GLY A 84 8.19 -1.76 -2.58
CA GLY A 84 7.28 -2.79 -3.10
C GLY A 84 5.95 -2.86 -2.35
N VAL A 85 5.81 -2.10 -1.26
CA VAL A 85 4.61 -2.02 -0.42
C VAL A 85 3.94 -0.67 -0.62
N CYS A 86 2.65 -0.66 -0.91
CA CYS A 86 1.89 0.57 -1.14
C CYS A 86 1.92 1.49 0.08
N PHE A 87 2.00 2.80 -0.17
CA PHE A 87 1.94 3.84 0.85
C PHE A 87 3.14 3.90 1.81
N MET A 88 4.01 2.88 1.86
CA MET A 88 5.18 2.80 2.73
C MET A 88 6.42 3.35 2.02
N ASP A 89 6.70 4.67 2.23
CA ASP A 89 7.90 5.33 1.69
C ASP A 89 9.14 4.94 2.50
N GLY A 90 10.03 4.13 1.92
CA GLY A 90 11.24 3.65 2.58
C GLY A 90 12.22 4.75 3.02
N ALA A 91 12.10 5.96 2.46
CA ALA A 91 12.88 7.11 2.89
C ALA A 91 12.39 7.73 4.21
N VAL A 92 11.23 7.28 4.73
CA VAL A 92 10.70 7.69 6.02
C VAL A 92 11.09 6.65 7.07
N GLY A 93 12.02 6.99 7.95
CA GLY A 93 12.37 6.17 9.12
C GLY A 93 11.53 6.54 10.33
N GLU A 94 12.01 7.52 11.12
CA GLU A 94 11.35 7.99 12.32
C GLU A 94 10.07 8.77 12.02
N LEU A 95 9.01 8.52 12.80
CA LEU A 95 7.72 9.21 12.65
C LEU A 95 7.68 10.53 13.42
N TRP A 96 8.44 10.64 14.50
CA TRP A 96 8.35 11.73 15.47
C TRP A 96 9.64 12.54 15.56
N SER A 97 9.51 13.76 16.07
CA SER A 97 10.58 14.65 16.50
C SER A 97 10.12 15.42 17.74
N ASP A 98 11.02 16.13 18.41
CA ASP A 98 10.70 16.95 19.59
C ASP A 98 9.65 18.03 19.29
N SER A 99 9.55 18.47 18.05
CA SER A 99 8.58 19.48 17.58
C SER A 99 7.28 18.91 17.00
N GLY A 100 7.07 17.61 17.04
CA GLY A 100 5.89 16.94 16.49
C GLY A 100 6.23 15.80 15.53
N LEU A 101 5.65 15.78 14.34
CA LEU A 101 6.01 14.80 13.31
C LEU A 101 7.42 15.09 12.76
N SER A 102 8.13 14.04 12.40
CA SER A 102 9.47 14.15 11.83
C SER A 102 9.48 14.94 10.51
N LYS A 103 10.66 15.45 10.14
CA LYS A 103 10.82 16.17 8.88
C LYS A 103 10.49 15.31 7.64
N PRO A 104 10.89 14.02 7.55
CA PRO A 104 10.46 13.13 6.47
C PRO A 104 8.94 12.96 6.40
N VAL A 105 8.26 12.72 7.53
CA VAL A 105 6.79 12.62 7.57
C VAL A 105 6.13 13.92 7.11
N ASN A 106 6.62 15.08 7.57
CA ASN A 106 6.06 16.37 7.17
C ASN A 106 6.19 16.63 5.66
N ARG A 107 7.21 16.09 5.00
CA ARG A 107 7.38 16.15 3.54
C ARG A 107 6.48 15.16 2.79
N ALA A 108 6.21 14.00 3.39
CA ALA A 108 5.31 12.98 2.86
C ALA A 108 3.84 13.35 3.19
N THR A 109 3.25 14.26 2.42
CA THR A 109 1.95 14.88 2.71
C THR A 109 0.86 13.85 3.03
N SER A 110 0.77 12.78 2.27
CA SER A 110 -0.24 11.74 2.47
C SER A 110 -0.04 10.99 3.79
N LEU A 111 1.18 10.61 4.11
CA LEU A 111 1.51 9.97 5.39
C LEU A 111 1.26 10.92 6.56
N ARG A 112 1.66 12.18 6.44
CA ARG A 112 1.40 13.21 7.46
C ARG A 112 -0.09 13.35 7.77
N ASN A 113 -0.92 13.45 6.74
CA ASN A 113 -2.36 13.62 6.92
C ASN A 113 -3.00 12.34 7.45
N PHE A 114 -2.54 11.16 7.02
CA PHE A 114 -2.97 9.88 7.58
C PHE A 114 -2.64 9.76 9.08
N MET A 115 -1.41 10.08 9.49
CA MET A 115 -1.04 10.10 10.90
C MET A 115 -1.88 11.09 11.73
N LYS A 116 -2.16 12.28 11.20
CA LYS A 116 -3.04 13.25 11.86
C LYS A 116 -4.47 12.71 11.99
N MET A 117 -4.99 12.06 10.96
CA MET A 117 -6.30 11.41 11.01
C MET A 117 -6.34 10.33 12.11
N LEU A 118 -5.29 9.49 12.23
CA LEU A 118 -5.20 8.50 13.30
C LEU A 118 -5.18 9.14 14.71
N LEU A 119 -4.47 10.25 14.87
CA LEU A 119 -4.41 10.98 16.12
C LEU A 119 -5.75 11.64 16.48
N VAL A 120 -6.47 12.16 15.48
CA VAL A 120 -7.83 12.70 15.69
C VAL A 120 -8.79 11.58 16.07
N ALA A 121 -8.75 10.46 15.36
CA ALA A 121 -9.59 9.29 15.65
C ALA A 121 -9.30 8.67 17.04
N ASP A 122 -8.08 8.83 17.55
CA ASP A 122 -7.68 8.37 18.89
C ASP A 122 -7.90 9.43 19.99
N GLY A 123 -8.46 10.60 19.62
CA GLY A 123 -8.74 11.71 20.56
C GLY A 123 -7.49 12.44 21.07
N GLN A 124 -6.33 12.21 20.46
CA GLN A 124 -5.06 12.83 20.85
C GLN A 124 -4.83 14.18 20.17
N LEU A 125 -5.55 14.48 19.10
CA LEU A 125 -5.44 15.71 18.32
C LEU A 125 -6.84 16.26 18.03
N GLN A 126 -7.03 17.56 18.19
CA GLN A 126 -8.29 18.21 17.82
C GLN A 126 -8.30 18.48 16.31
N LEU A 127 -9.43 18.24 15.65
CA LEU A 127 -9.57 18.41 14.21
C LEU A 127 -9.31 19.86 13.77
N GLU A 128 -9.74 20.83 14.57
CA GLU A 128 -9.62 22.27 14.33
C GLU A 128 -8.18 22.78 14.58
N ALA A 129 -7.33 21.97 15.20
CA ALA A 129 -5.98 22.36 15.63
C ALA A 129 -4.93 21.30 15.21
N THR A 130 -4.82 21.04 13.92
CA THR A 130 -3.85 20.06 13.37
C THR A 130 -2.52 20.68 12.92
N GLY A 131 -2.27 21.94 13.26
CA GLY A 131 -1.04 22.67 12.92
C GLY A 131 0.18 22.25 13.74
N GLY A 132 1.36 22.76 13.36
CA GLY A 132 2.63 22.40 13.99
C GLY A 132 2.68 22.64 15.52
N ALA A 133 2.11 23.75 15.99
CA ALA A 133 2.10 24.07 17.41
C ALA A 133 1.33 23.04 18.26
N ALA A 134 0.27 22.44 17.71
CA ALA A 134 -0.50 21.38 18.38
C ALA A 134 0.23 20.03 18.38
N MET A 135 1.16 19.81 17.45
CA MET A 135 1.81 18.51 17.26
C MET A 135 2.92 18.23 18.28
N ALA A 136 3.62 19.25 18.81
CA ALA A 136 4.71 19.04 19.75
C ALA A 136 4.25 18.34 21.06
N PRO A 137 3.20 18.82 21.76
CA PRO A 137 2.70 18.13 22.96
C PRO A 137 2.12 16.75 22.64
N VAL A 138 1.50 16.57 21.47
CA VAL A 138 0.96 15.26 21.03
C VAL A 138 2.09 14.27 20.82
N ALA A 139 3.19 14.65 20.15
CA ALA A 139 4.35 13.79 19.95
C ALA A 139 5.00 13.38 21.27
N ALA A 140 5.21 14.34 22.18
CA ALA A 140 5.75 14.06 23.50
C ALA A 140 4.88 13.08 24.29
N ALA A 141 3.56 13.30 24.31
CA ALA A 141 2.60 12.40 24.95
C ALA A 141 2.57 11.01 24.31
N ALA A 142 2.55 10.92 22.99
CA ALA A 142 2.56 9.67 22.25
C ALA A 142 3.80 8.82 22.58
N LEU A 143 4.98 9.44 22.56
CA LEU A 143 6.25 8.77 22.89
C LEU A 143 6.31 8.32 24.35
N ALA A 144 5.82 9.15 25.28
CA ALA A 144 5.74 8.80 26.71
C ALA A 144 4.78 7.62 26.96
N ASN A 145 3.70 7.52 26.17
CA ASN A 145 2.69 6.48 26.26
C ASN A 145 2.96 5.24 25.40
N GLY A 146 4.19 5.05 24.94
CA GLY A 146 4.60 3.85 24.21
C GLY A 146 4.09 3.77 22.77
N ALA A 147 4.00 4.90 22.06
CA ALA A 147 3.72 4.91 20.63
C ALA A 147 4.86 4.23 19.83
N ILE A 148 4.51 3.72 18.65
CA ILE A 148 5.50 3.30 17.66
C ILE A 148 6.39 4.47 17.26
N ARG A 149 7.62 4.18 16.85
CA ARG A 149 8.61 5.21 16.52
C ARG A 149 8.87 5.32 15.02
N THR A 150 8.72 4.24 14.26
CA THR A 150 9.16 4.16 12.87
C THR A 150 8.02 3.81 11.93
N LEU A 151 8.18 4.16 10.64
CA LEU A 151 7.23 3.76 9.59
C LEU A 151 7.16 2.23 9.43
N ALA A 152 8.27 1.53 9.64
CA ALA A 152 8.29 0.08 9.62
C ALA A 152 7.41 -0.55 10.72
N GLU A 153 7.32 0.09 11.89
CA GLU A 153 6.39 -0.35 12.94
C GLU A 153 4.93 -0.08 12.55
N LEU A 154 4.64 1.06 11.89
CA LEU A 154 3.31 1.34 11.37
C LEU A 154 2.89 0.31 10.30
N GLN A 155 3.81 -0.05 9.40
CA GLN A 155 3.57 -1.10 8.41
C GLN A 155 3.23 -2.42 9.09
N ARG A 156 4.04 -2.87 10.06
CA ARG A 156 3.76 -4.12 10.81
C ARG A 156 2.40 -4.08 11.52
N ASN A 157 2.01 -2.93 12.07
CA ASN A 157 0.70 -2.78 12.70
C ASN A 157 -0.44 -2.89 11.68
N LEU A 158 -0.29 -2.30 10.48
CA LEU A 158 -1.25 -2.47 9.39
C LEU A 158 -1.33 -3.92 8.92
N GLU A 159 -0.19 -4.57 8.69
CA GLU A 159 -0.13 -6.00 8.33
C GLU A 159 -0.74 -6.88 9.43
N GLY A 160 -0.49 -6.59 10.69
CA GLY A 160 -1.12 -7.27 11.83
C GLY A 160 -2.64 -7.08 11.92
N GLU A 161 -3.19 -5.99 11.35
CA GLU A 161 -4.64 -5.83 11.13
C GLU A 161 -5.15 -6.55 9.89
N GLY A 162 -4.26 -7.17 9.11
CA GLY A 162 -4.60 -7.90 7.89
C GLY A 162 -4.66 -7.01 6.65
N PHE A 163 -3.92 -5.90 6.59
CA PHE A 163 -3.82 -5.08 5.39
C PHE A 163 -2.87 -5.71 4.36
N LEU A 164 -3.37 -5.97 3.17
CA LEU A 164 -2.57 -6.11 1.96
C LEU A 164 -2.35 -4.72 1.38
N LEU A 165 -1.11 -4.24 1.41
CA LEU A 165 -0.72 -2.91 0.93
C LEU A 165 -0.23 -3.02 -0.52
N LEU A 166 -1.16 -3.09 -1.47
CA LEU A 166 -0.92 -3.45 -2.86
C LEU A 166 -0.79 -2.22 -3.76
N ASN A 167 0.16 -2.24 -4.69
CA ASN A 167 0.19 -1.31 -5.82
C ASN A 167 -0.53 -1.91 -7.04
N ALA A 168 -1.33 -1.11 -7.75
CA ALA A 168 -2.00 -1.53 -8.98
C ALA A 168 -1.01 -1.81 -10.11
N SER A 169 0.06 -1.01 -10.22
CA SER A 169 1.27 -1.32 -10.99
C SER A 169 2.37 -1.75 -10.04
N LEU A 170 2.95 -2.92 -10.23
CA LEU A 170 4.01 -3.42 -9.35
C LEU A 170 5.38 -2.77 -9.61
N VAL A 171 5.53 -2.07 -10.73
CA VAL A 171 6.80 -1.44 -11.11
C VAL A 171 6.65 0.04 -11.43
N PHE A 172 7.75 0.77 -11.26
CA PHE A 172 7.96 2.10 -11.80
C PHE A 172 9.25 2.11 -12.64
N ARG A 173 9.17 2.65 -13.87
CA ARG A 173 10.32 2.86 -14.77
C ARG A 173 10.38 4.32 -15.18
N SER A 174 11.49 5.00 -14.88
CA SER A 174 11.62 6.45 -15.09
C SER A 174 11.55 6.89 -16.55
N HIS A 175 11.86 5.98 -17.48
CA HIS A 175 11.86 6.20 -18.93
C HIS A 175 10.57 5.74 -19.62
N VAL A 176 9.60 5.21 -18.87
CA VAL A 176 8.31 4.71 -19.37
C VAL A 176 7.17 5.50 -18.73
N LYS A 177 6.15 5.82 -19.51
CA LYS A 177 4.94 6.47 -18.96
C LYS A 177 4.24 5.50 -17.99
N PRO A 178 3.89 5.93 -16.77
CA PRO A 178 3.26 5.06 -15.75
C PRO A 178 2.04 4.29 -16.24
N ALA A 179 1.23 4.88 -17.13
CA ALA A 179 0.06 4.23 -17.72
C ALA A 179 0.39 2.96 -18.55
N VAL A 180 1.62 2.84 -19.08
CA VAL A 180 2.06 1.65 -19.82
C VAL A 180 2.19 0.47 -18.87
N ASP A 181 2.89 0.67 -17.76
CA ASP A 181 3.07 -0.35 -16.74
C ASP A 181 1.75 -0.67 -16.03
N ALA A 182 0.95 0.33 -15.68
CA ALA A 182 -0.37 0.12 -15.08
C ALA A 182 -1.27 -0.76 -15.96
N ARG A 183 -1.26 -0.54 -17.27
CA ARG A 183 -2.02 -1.40 -18.23
C ARG A 183 -1.45 -2.81 -18.30
N ALA A 184 -0.13 -2.96 -18.29
CA ALA A 184 0.51 -4.26 -18.36
C ALA A 184 0.25 -5.11 -17.10
N TRP A 185 0.21 -4.50 -15.91
CA TRP A 185 -0.06 -5.18 -14.64
C TRP A 185 -1.55 -5.38 -14.33
N LEU A 186 -2.46 -4.78 -15.11
CA LEU A 186 -3.91 -4.92 -14.88
C LEU A 186 -4.39 -6.38 -14.83
N PRO A 187 -3.97 -7.30 -15.76
CA PRO A 187 -4.36 -8.70 -15.67
C PRO A 187 -3.92 -9.40 -14.39
N PHE A 188 -2.73 -9.04 -13.87
CA PHE A 188 -2.24 -9.54 -12.58
C PHE A 188 -3.14 -9.07 -11.43
N LEU A 189 -3.44 -7.78 -11.39
CA LEU A 189 -4.31 -7.19 -10.37
C LEU A 189 -5.70 -7.84 -10.37
N GLN A 190 -6.28 -8.09 -11.55
CA GLN A 190 -7.56 -8.76 -11.70
C GLN A 190 -7.54 -10.18 -11.11
N VAL A 191 -6.47 -10.96 -11.35
CA VAL A 191 -6.31 -12.28 -10.76
C VAL A 191 -6.25 -12.19 -9.22
N VAL A 192 -5.46 -11.28 -8.67
CA VAL A 192 -5.35 -11.08 -7.21
C VAL A 192 -6.71 -10.72 -6.61
N LEU A 193 -7.42 -9.78 -7.23
CA LEU A 193 -8.76 -9.38 -6.78
C LEU A 193 -9.76 -10.54 -6.89
N ALA A 194 -9.74 -11.32 -7.98
CA ALA A 194 -10.63 -12.47 -8.15
C ALA A 194 -10.43 -13.50 -7.03
N VAL A 195 -9.17 -13.85 -6.72
CA VAL A 195 -8.82 -14.78 -5.62
C VAL A 195 -9.36 -14.29 -4.28
N LEU A 196 -9.20 -13.00 -3.98
CA LEU A 196 -9.69 -12.41 -2.74
C LEU A 196 -11.22 -12.35 -2.69
N ALA A 197 -11.87 -12.11 -3.84
CA ALA A 197 -13.33 -12.05 -3.96
C ALA A 197 -14.03 -13.42 -3.81
N GLU A 198 -13.31 -14.51 -4.05
CA GLU A 198 -13.81 -15.90 -3.90
C GLU A 198 -13.73 -16.41 -2.46
N ARG A 199 -13.11 -15.66 -1.55
CA ARG A 199 -13.06 -16.05 -0.14
C ARG A 199 -14.48 -16.01 0.47
N PRO A 200 -14.77 -16.90 1.46
CA PRO A 200 -16.06 -16.89 2.18
C PRO A 200 -16.43 -15.53 2.76
N VAL A 201 -15.41 -14.77 3.21
CA VAL A 201 -15.53 -13.38 3.63
C VAL A 201 -14.51 -12.57 2.83
N PRO A 202 -14.93 -11.87 1.77
CA PRO A 202 -14.03 -10.98 1.02
C PRO A 202 -13.50 -9.85 1.92
N PRO A 203 -12.22 -9.46 1.76
CA PRO A 203 -11.67 -8.33 2.50
C PRO A 203 -12.34 -7.00 2.12
N THR A 204 -12.22 -5.98 2.95
CA THR A 204 -12.65 -4.62 2.60
C THR A 204 -11.61 -3.95 1.70
N LEU A 205 -12.03 -3.44 0.53
CA LEU A 205 -11.18 -2.57 -0.29
C LEU A 205 -11.14 -1.16 0.31
N VAL A 206 -9.95 -0.67 0.61
CA VAL A 206 -9.72 0.71 1.05
C VAL A 206 -9.19 1.50 -0.15
N LEU A 207 -10.00 2.42 -0.66
CA LEU A 207 -9.80 3.06 -1.95
C LEU A 207 -9.71 4.58 -1.77
N TRP A 208 -8.56 5.16 -2.11
CA TRP A 208 -8.28 6.58 -1.94
C TRP A 208 -8.05 7.32 -3.27
N GLY A 209 -8.78 8.40 -3.49
CA GLY A 209 -8.58 9.28 -4.64
C GLY A 209 -8.86 8.63 -5.99
N LYS A 210 -8.08 8.98 -7.02
CA LYS A 210 -8.33 8.58 -8.40
C LYS A 210 -8.26 7.07 -8.65
N ILE A 211 -7.38 6.35 -7.94
CA ILE A 211 -7.30 4.89 -8.09
C ILE A 211 -8.62 4.21 -7.71
N ALA A 212 -9.39 4.80 -6.79
CA ALA A 212 -10.71 4.30 -6.45
C ALA A 212 -11.66 4.30 -7.66
N GLU A 213 -11.62 5.37 -8.48
CA GLU A 213 -12.47 5.50 -9.66
C GLU A 213 -12.12 4.45 -10.72
N GLU A 214 -10.83 4.17 -10.90
CA GLU A 214 -10.35 3.18 -11.88
C GLU A 214 -10.67 1.74 -11.43
N LEU A 215 -10.41 1.43 -10.17
CA LEU A 215 -10.67 0.09 -9.63
C LEU A 215 -12.15 -0.25 -9.60
N ARG A 216 -13.02 0.71 -9.30
CA ARG A 216 -14.48 0.50 -9.28
C ARG A 216 -15.08 0.18 -10.66
N LYS A 217 -14.34 0.38 -11.74
CA LYS A 217 -14.71 -0.08 -13.10
C LYS A 217 -14.46 -1.56 -13.31
N LEU A 218 -13.64 -2.20 -12.47
CA LEU A 218 -13.34 -3.63 -12.57
C LEU A 218 -14.50 -4.45 -11.98
N PRO A 219 -15.04 -5.45 -12.72
CA PRO A 219 -16.13 -6.28 -12.24
C PRO A 219 -15.83 -7.00 -10.91
N GLU A 220 -14.58 -7.39 -10.71
CA GLU A 220 -14.11 -8.07 -9.52
C GLU A 220 -14.39 -7.27 -8.26
N THR A 221 -14.28 -5.93 -8.31
CA THR A 221 -14.41 -5.06 -7.14
C THR A 221 -15.84 -4.96 -6.61
N ALA A 222 -16.84 -5.32 -7.41
CA ALA A 222 -18.25 -5.29 -7.00
C ALA A 222 -18.58 -6.29 -5.86
N LYS A 223 -17.75 -7.31 -5.67
CA LYS A 223 -17.92 -8.34 -4.63
C LYS A 223 -17.39 -7.92 -3.25
N PHE A 224 -16.66 -6.83 -3.17
CA PHE A 224 -16.01 -6.39 -1.94
C PHE A 224 -16.80 -5.33 -1.19
N PRO A 225 -16.84 -5.37 0.14
CA PRO A 225 -17.08 -4.17 0.93
C PRO A 225 -16.06 -3.10 0.57
N GLN A 226 -16.47 -1.82 0.50
CA GLN A 226 -15.57 -0.74 0.08
C GLN A 226 -15.60 0.40 1.09
N ALA A 227 -14.42 0.84 1.52
CA ALA A 227 -14.20 2.06 2.29
C ALA A 227 -13.51 3.08 1.38
N VAL A 228 -14.26 4.09 0.95
CA VAL A 228 -13.81 5.05 -0.07
C VAL A 228 -13.63 6.42 0.56
N ALA A 229 -12.54 7.09 0.22
CA ALA A 229 -12.26 8.47 0.62
C ALA A 229 -11.49 9.20 -0.47
N GLU A 230 -11.40 10.53 -0.34
CA GLU A 230 -10.41 11.30 -1.08
C GLU A 230 -8.99 10.85 -0.71
N HIS A 231 -8.03 11.16 -1.58
CA HIS A 231 -6.63 10.81 -1.31
C HIS A 231 -6.11 11.55 -0.06
N PRO A 232 -5.33 10.91 0.83
CA PRO A 232 -4.75 11.53 2.02
C PRO A 232 -3.88 12.77 1.75
N TYR A 233 -3.53 13.01 0.50
CA TYR A 233 -2.91 14.27 0.10
C TYR A 233 -3.76 15.49 0.45
N ASN A 234 -5.07 15.36 0.45
CA ASN A 234 -6.01 16.42 0.81
C ASN A 234 -6.12 16.57 2.33
N LEU A 235 -6.18 17.81 2.81
CA LEU A 235 -6.32 18.11 4.24
C LEU A 235 -7.65 17.62 4.82
N SER A 236 -8.72 17.62 4.02
CA SER A 236 -10.05 17.12 4.39
C SER A 236 -10.03 15.66 4.86
N PHE A 237 -9.07 14.86 4.37
CA PHE A 237 -8.90 13.47 4.79
C PHE A 237 -8.71 13.31 6.30
N ILE A 238 -8.12 14.31 6.97
CA ILE A 238 -7.90 14.27 8.43
C ILE A 238 -9.24 14.16 9.18
N GLY A 239 -10.28 14.84 8.68
CA GLY A 239 -11.63 14.84 9.25
C GLY A 239 -12.58 13.82 8.63
N HIS A 240 -12.12 12.94 7.73
CA HIS A 240 -12.99 12.00 7.03
C HIS A 240 -13.56 10.95 7.98
N GLN A 241 -14.85 11.06 8.30
CA GLN A 241 -15.52 10.24 9.31
C GLN A 241 -15.36 8.72 9.05
N GLY A 242 -15.64 8.24 7.83
CA GLY A 242 -15.52 6.82 7.51
C GLY A 242 -14.10 6.26 7.67
N MET A 243 -13.06 7.07 7.45
CA MET A 243 -11.67 6.66 7.71
C MET A 243 -11.35 6.64 9.20
N GLN A 244 -11.85 7.60 9.97
CA GLN A 244 -11.71 7.58 11.43
C GLN A 244 -12.45 6.38 12.06
N GLU A 245 -13.64 6.05 11.59
CA GLU A 245 -14.39 4.88 12.02
C GLU A 245 -13.68 3.56 11.68
N LEU A 246 -13.05 3.47 10.48
CA LEU A 246 -12.30 2.30 10.06
C LEU A 246 -11.01 2.13 10.85
N PHE A 247 -10.17 3.15 10.91
CA PHE A 247 -8.81 3.05 11.45
C PHE A 247 -8.72 3.33 12.95
N GLY A 248 -9.64 4.10 13.53
CA GLY A 248 -9.60 4.48 14.94
C GLY A 248 -9.54 3.30 15.91
N PRO A 249 -10.39 2.26 15.76
CA PRO A 249 -10.35 1.08 16.63
C PRO A 249 -9.03 0.29 16.54
N MET A 250 -8.30 0.37 15.43
CA MET A 250 -7.07 -0.39 15.20
C MET A 250 -5.88 0.09 16.03
N LYS A 251 -5.93 1.33 16.54
CA LYS A 251 -4.85 1.91 17.37
C LYS A 251 -3.45 1.77 16.78
N LEU A 252 -3.32 2.04 15.47
CA LEU A 252 -2.13 1.74 14.66
C LEU A 252 -0.84 2.44 15.15
N LEU A 253 -0.95 3.54 15.90
CA LEU A 253 0.19 4.26 16.46
C LEU A 253 0.68 3.70 17.80
N ARG A 254 0.08 2.64 18.34
CA ARG A 254 0.52 1.99 19.58
C ARG A 254 1.44 0.80 19.28
N LYS A 255 2.43 0.60 20.18
CA LYS A 255 3.22 -0.64 20.17
C LYS A 255 2.33 -1.83 20.50
N ARG A 256 2.57 -2.90 19.80
CA ARG A 256 1.95 -4.23 20.01
C ARG A 256 2.95 -5.21 20.57
#